data_cc3f56881ef85b18bb3686968cabbde6
#
_entry.id   cc3f56881ef85b18bb3686968cabbde6
#
_cell.length_a   1.000
_cell.length_b   1.000
_cell.length_c   1.000
_cell.angle_alpha   90.00
_cell.angle_beta   90.00
_cell.angle_gamma   90.00
#
_symmetry.space_group_name_H-M   'P 1'
#
loop_
_entity.id
_entity.type
_entity.pdbx_description
1 polymer ?
#
loop_
_entity_poly.entity_id
_entity_poly.type
_entity_poly.pdbx_seq_one_letter_code
_entity_poly.pdbx_strand_id
1 'polypeptide(L)'
;MTRTKDTSLSMPERISILKAFDPDFLISLHLNASDQDTVRGVSTYYRYIGFRPLSQALLNQLLSLGLHEFGNVGSFNFALNGPTDYPNALVEIAFLSNAQDEKRILNPKFRRAVAQKIYQGILGWLKEVRQ
;
A
#
# COMPACT_ATOMS: atom_id res chain seq x y z
N MET A 1 12.88 3.93 4.01
CA MET A 1 11.61 3.83 4.79
C MET A 1 11.51 5.06 5.69
N THR A 2 10.31 5.58 5.90
CA THR A 2 10.10 6.76 6.77
C THR A 2 10.31 6.45 8.26
N ARG A 3 10.19 5.18 8.67
CA ARG A 3 10.50 4.73 10.04
C ARG A 3 10.99 3.28 10.04
N THR A 4 11.86 2.94 10.98
CA THR A 4 12.43 1.60 11.17
C THR A 4 12.20 1.04 12.57
N LYS A 5 11.53 1.82 13.42
CA LYS A 5 11.18 1.46 14.80
C LYS A 5 9.68 1.70 15.01
N ASP A 6 9.13 1.13 16.06
CA ASP A 6 7.77 1.43 16.52
C ASP A 6 7.74 2.84 17.13
N THR A 7 7.50 3.82 16.28
CA THR A 7 7.40 5.24 16.63
C THR A 7 6.27 5.89 15.87
N SER A 8 5.57 6.80 16.51
CA SER A 8 4.56 7.62 15.85
C SER A 8 5.24 8.77 15.13
N LEU A 9 4.84 8.99 13.87
CA LEU A 9 5.22 10.15 13.08
C LEU A 9 3.96 10.88 12.65
N SER A 10 3.90 12.17 12.91
CA SER A 10 2.85 13.04 12.41
C SER A 10 2.91 13.14 10.87
N MET A 11 1.83 13.56 10.24
CA MET A 11 1.78 13.72 8.79
C MET A 11 2.81 14.75 8.27
N PRO A 12 3.01 15.93 8.92
CA PRO A 12 4.07 16.86 8.54
C PRO A 12 5.48 16.25 8.60
N GLU A 13 5.78 15.46 9.65
CA GLU A 13 7.08 14.77 9.77
C GLU A 13 7.29 13.77 8.63
N ARG A 14 6.27 12.97 8.28
CA ARG A 14 6.33 12.03 7.15
C ARG A 14 6.59 12.75 5.83
N ILE A 15 5.91 13.87 5.58
CA ILE A 15 6.09 14.68 4.38
C ILE A 15 7.49 15.30 4.34
N SER A 16 8.00 15.79 5.47
CA SER A 16 9.36 16.33 5.57
C SER A 16 10.41 15.28 5.25
N ILE A 17 10.27 14.07 5.79
CA ILE A 17 11.16 12.94 5.49
C ILE A 17 11.12 12.61 3.99
N LEU A 18 9.95 12.53 3.38
CA LEU A 18 9.82 12.25 1.95
C LEU A 18 10.49 13.32 1.08
N LYS A 19 10.30 14.59 1.39
CA LYS A 19 10.96 15.69 0.69
C LYS A 19 12.48 15.62 0.78
N ALA A 20 13.01 15.21 1.95
CA ALA A 20 14.46 15.07 2.15
C ALA A 20 15.04 13.87 1.40
N PHE A 21 14.26 12.82 1.16
CA PHE A 21 14.68 11.63 0.43
C PHE A 21 14.60 11.78 -1.09
N ASP A 22 13.78 12.71 -1.59
CA ASP A 22 13.51 12.90 -3.02
C ASP A 22 13.27 11.55 -3.76
N PRO A 23 12.17 10.84 -3.45
CA PRO A 23 12.00 9.48 -3.92
C PRO A 23 11.53 9.41 -5.36
N ASP A 24 11.97 8.39 -6.12
CA ASP A 24 11.45 8.09 -7.46
C ASP A 24 9.98 7.65 -7.45
N PHE A 25 9.51 7.06 -6.36
CA PHE A 25 8.10 6.68 -6.11
C PHE A 25 7.84 6.42 -4.62
N LEU A 26 6.57 6.42 -4.23
CA LEU A 26 6.14 6.17 -2.85
C LEU A 26 5.12 5.03 -2.78
N ILE A 27 5.36 4.08 -1.88
CA ILE A 27 4.36 3.10 -1.45
C ILE A 27 4.06 3.31 0.03
N SER A 28 2.82 3.66 0.35
CA SER A 28 2.35 3.82 1.72
C SER A 28 1.65 2.52 2.17
N LEU A 29 2.19 1.85 3.19
CA LEU A 29 1.67 0.57 3.69
C LEU A 29 0.86 0.77 4.95
N HIS A 30 -0.36 0.27 4.94
CA HIS A 30 -1.34 0.40 6.00
C HIS A 30 -2.04 -0.91 6.32
N LEU A 31 -2.67 -0.95 7.48
CA LEU A 31 -3.65 -1.95 7.87
C LEU A 31 -4.96 -1.21 8.16
N ASN A 32 -6.02 -1.66 7.54
CA ASN A 32 -7.33 -1.05 7.59
C ASN A 32 -8.12 -1.47 8.83
N ALA A 33 -9.22 -0.79 9.10
CA ALA A 33 -10.22 -1.17 10.10
C ALA A 33 -11.61 -0.74 9.62
N SER A 34 -12.62 -1.44 10.10
CA SER A 34 -14.04 -1.15 9.85
C SER A 34 -14.83 -1.37 11.14
N ASP A 35 -15.94 -0.66 11.29
CA ASP A 35 -16.92 -0.90 12.36
C ASP A 35 -17.65 -2.25 12.17
N GLN A 36 -17.61 -2.81 10.97
CA GLN A 36 -18.15 -4.13 10.65
C GLN A 36 -17.00 -5.15 10.58
N ASP A 37 -17.02 -6.14 11.45
CA ASP A 37 -16.01 -7.20 11.54
C ASP A 37 -16.02 -8.17 10.34
N THR A 38 -17.08 -8.17 9.55
CA THR A 38 -17.22 -8.97 8.31
C THR A 38 -16.42 -8.38 7.14
N VAL A 39 -16.07 -7.08 7.18
CA VAL A 39 -15.30 -6.41 6.12
C VAL A 39 -13.85 -6.88 6.18
N ARG A 40 -13.31 -7.31 5.03
CA ARG A 40 -11.97 -7.89 4.93
C ARG A 40 -11.36 -7.70 3.55
N GLY A 41 -10.07 -7.97 3.44
CA GLY A 41 -9.36 -8.06 2.17
C GLY A 41 -8.32 -6.96 1.96
N VAL A 42 -7.77 -6.96 0.76
CA VAL A 42 -6.74 -6.03 0.31
C VAL A 42 -7.33 -4.98 -0.61
N SER A 43 -6.91 -3.74 -0.43
CA SER A 43 -7.21 -2.65 -1.34
C SER A 43 -5.99 -1.80 -1.62
N THR A 44 -6.01 -1.16 -2.78
CA THR A 44 -5.00 -0.17 -3.16
C THR A 44 -5.67 1.13 -3.59
N TYR A 45 -4.98 2.23 -3.38
CA TYR A 45 -5.53 3.56 -3.60
C TYR A 45 -4.56 4.41 -4.39
N TYR A 46 -5.10 5.19 -5.33
CA TYR A 46 -4.38 6.20 -6.07
C TYR A 46 -5.19 7.50 -6.13
N ARG A 47 -4.55 8.64 -6.24
CA ARG A 47 -5.24 9.92 -6.42
C ARG A 47 -5.38 10.29 -7.88
N TYR A 48 -4.31 10.21 -8.63
CA TYR A 48 -4.25 10.61 -10.04
C TYR A 48 -4.27 9.38 -10.94
N ILE A 49 -5.01 9.47 -12.04
CA ILE A 49 -5.19 8.33 -12.97
C ILE A 49 -3.86 7.80 -13.51
N GLY A 50 -2.86 8.67 -13.69
CA GLY A 50 -1.52 8.28 -14.13
C GLY A 50 -0.79 7.36 -13.16
N PHE A 51 -1.21 7.30 -11.88
CA PHE A 51 -0.61 6.43 -10.86
C PHE A 51 -1.36 5.11 -10.67
N ARG A 52 -2.51 4.95 -11.35
CA ARG A 52 -3.30 3.71 -11.32
C ARG A 52 -2.48 2.47 -11.73
N PRO A 53 -1.61 2.49 -12.75
CA PRO A 53 -0.83 1.30 -13.12
C PRO A 53 0.01 0.77 -11.96
N LEU A 54 0.66 1.65 -11.17
CA LEU A 54 1.42 1.26 -9.98
C LEU A 54 0.51 0.59 -8.94
N SER A 55 -0.61 1.21 -8.57
CA SER A 55 -1.52 0.66 -7.56
C SER A 55 -2.15 -0.67 -8.03
N GLN A 56 -2.46 -0.80 -9.32
CA GLN A 56 -3.01 -2.03 -9.90
C GLN A 56 -1.98 -3.17 -9.90
N ALA A 57 -0.72 -2.89 -10.24
CA ALA A 57 0.35 -3.88 -10.21
C ALA A 57 0.56 -4.43 -8.79
N LEU A 58 0.49 -3.58 -7.77
CA LEU A 58 0.57 -3.99 -6.36
C LEU A 58 -0.62 -4.88 -5.98
N LEU A 59 -1.85 -4.46 -6.30
CA LEU A 59 -3.06 -5.22 -6.00
C LEU A 59 -3.01 -6.62 -6.62
N ASN A 60 -2.71 -6.71 -7.92
CA ASN A 60 -2.65 -7.99 -8.64
C ASN A 60 -1.69 -8.99 -7.98
N GLN A 61 -0.53 -8.52 -7.52
CA GLN A 61 0.42 -9.37 -6.81
C GLN A 61 -0.08 -9.79 -5.43
N LEU A 62 -0.72 -8.91 -4.69
CA LEU A 62 -1.25 -9.21 -3.36
C LEU A 62 -2.41 -10.20 -3.42
N LEU A 63 -3.27 -10.11 -4.43
CA LEU A 63 -4.35 -11.06 -4.66
C LEU A 63 -3.87 -12.49 -4.87
N SER A 64 -2.66 -12.67 -5.43
CA SER A 64 -2.04 -14.01 -5.57
C SER A 64 -1.76 -14.74 -4.24
N LEU A 65 -1.85 -14.03 -3.11
CA LEU A 65 -1.77 -14.61 -1.76
C LEU A 65 -3.11 -15.17 -1.25
N GLY A 66 -4.17 -15.16 -2.08
CA GLY A 66 -5.50 -15.60 -1.68
C GLY A 66 -6.20 -14.63 -0.72
N LEU A 67 -5.86 -13.36 -0.78
CA LEU A 67 -6.61 -12.29 -0.09
C LEU A 67 -7.92 -12.02 -0.83
N HIS A 68 -8.94 -11.65 -0.07
CA HIS A 68 -10.18 -11.13 -0.66
C HIS A 68 -9.91 -9.77 -1.30
N GLU A 69 -10.43 -9.54 -2.50
CA GLU A 69 -10.31 -8.26 -3.16
C GLU A 69 -11.33 -7.27 -2.60
N PHE A 70 -10.86 -6.17 -2.04
CA PHE A 70 -11.70 -5.03 -1.69
C PHE A 70 -11.73 -4.01 -2.86
N GLY A 71 -10.61 -3.82 -3.57
CA GLY A 71 -10.56 -3.07 -4.83
C GLY A 71 -9.33 -2.19 -5.02
N ASN A 72 -9.27 -1.58 -6.23
CA ASN A 72 -8.32 -0.51 -6.56
C ASN A 72 -9.11 0.81 -6.69
N VAL A 73 -8.99 1.69 -5.70
CA VAL A 73 -9.85 2.86 -5.52
C VAL A 73 -9.15 4.12 -6.01
N GLY A 74 -9.79 4.82 -6.94
CA GLY A 74 -9.28 6.06 -7.52
C GLY A 74 -9.80 7.31 -6.82
N SER A 75 -9.13 8.44 -7.11
CA SER A 75 -9.50 9.78 -6.64
C SER A 75 -9.52 9.93 -5.11
N PHE A 76 -8.79 9.09 -4.39
CA PHE A 76 -8.77 9.11 -2.93
C PHE A 76 -7.80 10.17 -2.41
N ASN A 77 -8.24 10.99 -1.45
CA ASN A 77 -7.52 12.18 -0.99
C ASN A 77 -6.72 11.94 0.30
N PHE A 78 -5.89 10.91 0.35
CA PHE A 78 -4.92 10.76 1.43
C PHE A 78 -3.76 11.74 1.26
N ALA A 79 -3.25 12.28 2.37
CA ALA A 79 -2.19 13.29 2.35
C ALA A 79 -0.93 12.81 1.59
N LEU A 80 -0.54 11.55 1.75
CA LEU A 80 0.63 10.96 1.08
C LEU A 80 0.38 10.59 -0.39
N ASN A 81 -0.88 10.60 -0.86
CA ASN A 81 -1.22 10.43 -2.27
C ASN A 81 -1.36 11.78 -3.00
N GLY A 82 -1.18 12.89 -2.28
CA GLY A 82 -1.29 14.25 -2.82
C GLY A 82 -0.15 14.69 -3.74
N PRO A 83 1.13 14.35 -3.48
CA PRO A 83 2.23 14.77 -4.34
C PRO A 83 2.08 14.28 -5.78
N THR A 84 2.49 15.12 -6.75
CA THR A 84 2.51 14.82 -8.19
C THR A 84 3.94 14.62 -8.71
N ASP A 85 4.93 14.96 -7.90
CA ASP A 85 6.35 14.96 -8.28
C ASP A 85 6.89 13.53 -8.47
N TYR A 86 6.22 12.55 -7.88
CA TYR A 86 6.56 11.13 -8.01
C TYR A 86 5.29 10.25 -7.97
N PRO A 87 5.28 9.12 -8.71
CA PRO A 87 4.19 8.14 -8.63
C PRO A 87 4.02 7.63 -7.20
N ASN A 88 2.76 7.50 -6.77
CA ASN A 88 2.48 7.00 -5.44
C ASN A 88 1.23 6.11 -5.40
N ALA A 89 1.24 5.16 -4.47
CA ALA A 89 0.11 4.31 -4.15
C ALA A 89 0.04 4.05 -2.64
N LEU A 90 -1.19 3.91 -2.11
CA LEU A 90 -1.42 3.44 -0.75
C LEU A 90 -1.99 2.02 -0.82
N VAL A 91 -1.52 1.16 0.05
CA VAL A 91 -1.93 -0.24 0.16
C VAL A 91 -2.50 -0.49 1.55
N GLU A 92 -3.75 -0.86 1.61
CA GLU A 92 -4.39 -1.44 2.80
C GLU A 92 -4.34 -2.96 2.67
N ILE A 93 -3.43 -3.59 3.39
CA ILE A 93 -3.08 -5.01 3.22
C ILE A 93 -4.19 -5.93 3.72
N ALA A 94 -4.84 -5.55 4.81
CA ALA A 94 -5.80 -6.36 5.54
C ALA A 94 -6.59 -5.49 6.52
N PHE A 95 -7.73 -5.98 6.98
CA PHE A 95 -8.52 -5.33 8.02
C PHE A 95 -8.20 -5.91 9.40
N LEU A 96 -7.66 -5.12 10.31
CA LEU A 96 -7.41 -5.54 11.71
C LEU A 96 -8.68 -5.84 12.49
N SER A 97 -9.81 -5.25 12.09
CA SER A 97 -11.14 -5.54 12.65
C SER A 97 -11.70 -6.91 12.26
N ASN A 98 -11.12 -7.57 11.24
CA ASN A 98 -11.55 -8.89 10.79
C ASN A 98 -10.63 -9.98 11.32
N ALA A 99 -11.16 -10.94 12.06
CA ALA A 99 -10.39 -12.00 12.73
C ALA A 99 -9.56 -12.88 11.76
N GLN A 100 -10.01 -13.09 10.53
CA GLN A 100 -9.27 -13.88 9.54
C GLN A 100 -8.07 -13.09 8.99
N ASP A 101 -8.27 -11.82 8.70
CA ASP A 101 -7.22 -10.93 8.22
C ASP A 101 -6.18 -10.66 9.31
N GLU A 102 -6.61 -10.39 10.54
CA GLU A 102 -5.73 -10.23 11.70
C GLU A 102 -4.86 -11.46 11.91
N LYS A 103 -5.45 -12.67 11.93
CA LYS A 103 -4.72 -13.93 12.04
C LYS A 103 -3.64 -14.09 10.97
N ARG A 104 -3.93 -13.68 9.72
CA ARG A 104 -2.95 -13.69 8.63
C ARG A 104 -1.80 -12.73 8.89
N ILE A 105 -2.11 -11.49 9.28
CA ILE A 105 -1.10 -10.45 9.57
C ILE A 105 -0.21 -10.81 10.76
N LEU A 106 -0.73 -11.49 11.76
CA LEU A 106 0.05 -11.97 12.90
C LEU A 106 1.08 -13.03 12.49
N ASN A 107 0.89 -13.73 11.37
CA ASN A 107 1.82 -14.73 10.89
C ASN A 107 3.05 -14.09 10.20
N PRO A 108 4.29 -14.29 10.72
CA PRO A 108 5.49 -13.72 10.13
C PRO A 108 5.78 -14.19 8.69
N LYS A 109 5.43 -15.44 8.37
CA LYS A 109 5.59 -15.98 7.00
C LYS A 109 4.69 -15.24 6.02
N PHE A 110 3.46 -14.94 6.43
CA PHE A 110 2.53 -14.17 5.60
C PHE A 110 3.04 -12.74 5.37
N ARG A 111 3.53 -12.05 6.41
CA ARG A 111 4.11 -10.70 6.27
C ARG A 111 5.29 -10.66 5.31
N ARG A 112 6.16 -11.70 5.33
CA ARG A 112 7.26 -11.82 4.35
C ARG A 112 6.74 -12.03 2.93
N ALA A 113 5.73 -12.88 2.75
CA ALA A 113 5.09 -13.09 1.45
C ALA A 113 4.46 -11.79 0.91
N VAL A 114 3.78 -11.02 1.76
CA VAL A 114 3.26 -9.68 1.41
C VAL A 114 4.39 -8.77 0.92
N ALA A 115 5.49 -8.67 1.66
CA ALA A 115 6.63 -7.84 1.27
C ALA A 115 7.22 -8.26 -0.08
N GLN A 116 7.35 -9.57 -0.33
CA GLN A 116 7.81 -10.12 -1.61
C GLN A 116 6.85 -9.76 -2.76
N LYS A 117 5.53 -9.84 -2.52
CA LYS A 117 4.52 -9.51 -3.54
C LYS A 117 4.50 -8.02 -3.86
N ILE A 118 4.64 -7.17 -2.86
CA ILE A 118 4.81 -5.72 -3.08
C ILE A 118 6.04 -5.45 -3.94
N TYR A 119 7.18 -6.07 -3.61
CA TYR A 119 8.41 -5.95 -4.40
C TYR A 119 8.21 -6.41 -5.85
N GLN A 120 7.55 -7.57 -6.07
CA GLN A 120 7.24 -8.07 -7.42
C GLN A 120 6.31 -7.11 -8.19
N GLY A 121 5.33 -6.52 -7.52
CA GLY A 121 4.44 -5.52 -8.11
C GLY A 121 5.19 -4.27 -8.59
N ILE A 122 6.12 -3.78 -7.76
CA ILE A 122 6.99 -2.65 -8.11
C ILE A 122 7.86 -2.99 -9.33
N LEU A 123 8.52 -4.16 -9.32
CA LEU A 123 9.35 -4.59 -10.46
C LEU A 123 8.55 -4.76 -11.75
N GLY A 124 7.33 -5.31 -11.66
CA GLY A 124 6.44 -5.43 -12.81
C GLY A 124 6.10 -4.07 -13.41
N TRP A 125 5.65 -3.15 -12.57
CA TRP A 125 5.33 -1.79 -12.98
C TRP A 125 6.55 -1.05 -13.57
N LEU A 126 7.73 -1.15 -12.95
CA LEU A 126 8.95 -0.51 -13.46
C LEU A 126 9.36 -1.01 -14.87
N LYS A 127 9.08 -2.28 -15.18
CA LYS A 127 9.33 -2.82 -16.52
C LYS A 127 8.37 -2.22 -17.56
N GLU A 128 7.12 -1.96 -17.19
CA GLU A 128 6.12 -1.37 -18.08
C GLU A 128 6.41 0.11 -18.40
N VAL A 129 6.84 0.88 -17.39
CA VAL A 129 7.11 2.32 -17.59
C VAL A 129 8.45 2.62 -18.26
N ARG A 130 9.34 1.62 -18.42
CA ARG A 130 10.63 1.77 -19.12
C ARG A 130 10.57 1.37 -20.60
N GLN A 131 9.42 0.87 -21.07
CA GLN A 131 9.16 0.55 -22.47
C GLN A 131 8.60 1.78 -23.19
#